data_7672c1b32acd68377235e9b665fc5250
#
_entry.id   7672c1b32acd68377235e9b665fc5250
#
_cell.length_a   1.000
_cell.length_b   1.000
_cell.length_c   1.000
_cell.angle_alpha   90.00
_cell.angle_beta   90.00
_cell.angle_gamma   90.00
#
_symmetry.space_group_name_H-M   'P 1'
#
loop_
_entity.id
_entity.type
_entity.pdbx_description
1 polymer ?
#
loop_
_entity_poly.entity_id
_entity_poly.type
_entity_poly.pdbx_seq_one_letter_code
_entity_poly.pdbx_strand_id
1 'polypeptide(L)'
;MNTKPLFALLTSALFPLAAFSAEVGHEHHHAHHAKSAKGQGAAPTEVPALRILMPTEGAKVGTQLALVFETPGDLRRLTMSAPTVGTHLHIEAEGISLMPINDQLIRLGGDRYLFVFDLPAKPGPNTLKVFWADGDHQTIESTIKSVNVIVEAAAQP
;
A
#
# COMPACT_ATOMS: atom_id res chain seq x y z
N MET A 1 -14.74 7.39 54.93
CA MET A 1 -13.87 6.22 54.96
C MET A 1 -12.87 6.40 53.82
N ASN A 2 -11.63 6.76 54.21
CA ASN A 2 -10.52 7.03 53.31
C ASN A 2 -9.72 5.76 53.07
N THR A 3 -9.52 5.39 51.83
CA THR A 3 -8.49 4.39 51.47
C THR A 3 -7.57 4.98 50.38
N LYS A 4 -6.32 5.24 50.78
CA LYS A 4 -5.22 5.69 49.94
C LYS A 4 -4.62 4.50 49.18
N PRO A 5 -4.20 4.64 47.91
CA PRO A 5 -3.41 3.62 47.25
C PRO A 5 -1.92 3.73 47.55
N LEU A 6 -1.34 2.59 47.67
CA LEU A 6 0.05 2.28 47.95
C LEU A 6 0.93 2.51 46.71
N PHE A 7 1.99 3.29 46.86
CA PHE A 7 3.04 3.45 45.85
C PHE A 7 3.98 2.22 45.90
N ALA A 8 4.17 1.59 44.78
CA ALA A 8 5.25 0.62 44.60
C ALA A 8 6.35 1.24 43.72
N LEU A 9 7.48 1.48 44.33
CA LEU A 9 8.75 1.78 43.66
C LEU A 9 9.27 0.50 43.01
N LEU A 10 9.62 0.55 41.74
CA LEU A 10 10.46 -0.46 41.10
C LEU A 10 11.77 0.17 40.64
N THR A 11 12.83 -0.40 41.15
CA THR A 11 14.23 -0.10 41.03
C THR A 11 14.78 -0.33 39.62
N SER A 12 15.60 0.62 39.19
CA SER A 12 16.44 0.58 38.00
C SER A 12 17.56 -0.47 38.14
N ALA A 13 17.69 -1.35 37.15
CA ALA A 13 18.88 -2.17 36.98
C ALA A 13 19.72 -1.63 35.83
N LEU A 14 20.90 -1.09 36.17
CA LEU A 14 21.97 -0.78 35.22
C LEU A 14 22.65 -2.09 34.78
N PHE A 15 22.79 -2.29 33.48
CA PHE A 15 23.71 -3.28 32.92
C PHE A 15 24.93 -2.57 32.33
N PRO A 16 26.14 -3.10 32.59
CA PRO A 16 27.37 -2.48 32.09
C PRO A 16 27.66 -2.87 30.64
N LEU A 17 28.19 -1.91 29.92
CA LEU A 17 28.81 -2.03 28.60
C LEU A 17 30.04 -2.92 28.66
N ALA A 18 30.11 -3.95 27.86
CA ALA A 18 31.34 -4.66 27.54
C ALA A 18 31.75 -4.30 26.10
N ALA A 19 32.84 -3.54 26.01
CA ALA A 19 33.54 -3.27 24.78
C ALA A 19 34.38 -4.50 24.39
N PHE A 20 34.19 -5.01 23.16
CA PHE A 20 35.13 -5.91 22.55
C PHE A 20 35.66 -5.27 21.30
N SER A 21 36.90 -4.79 21.39
CA SER A 21 37.74 -4.47 20.23
C SER A 21 38.39 -5.76 19.76
N ALA A 22 38.19 -6.09 18.50
CA ALA A 22 39.05 -7.03 17.79
C ALA A 22 39.34 -6.44 16.41
N GLU A 23 40.53 -5.84 16.36
CA GLU A 23 41.23 -5.41 15.15
C GLU A 23 41.86 -6.64 14.54
N VAL A 24 41.47 -7.01 13.31
CA VAL A 24 42.22 -7.90 12.45
C VAL A 24 42.25 -7.30 11.04
N GLY A 25 43.37 -6.71 10.70
CA GLY A 25 43.67 -6.27 9.36
C GLY A 25 43.79 -7.46 8.42
N HIS A 26 43.29 -7.34 7.21
CA HIS A 26 43.72 -8.08 6.05
C HIS A 26 43.67 -7.19 4.81
N GLU A 27 44.86 -7.06 4.24
CA GLU A 27 45.18 -6.31 3.03
C GLU A 27 44.60 -6.93 1.76
N HIS A 28 44.28 -6.02 0.84
CA HIS A 28 44.37 -6.12 -0.62
C HIS A 28 43.78 -7.32 -1.36
N HIS A 29 42.66 -7.08 -2.03
CA HIS A 29 42.53 -7.50 -3.42
C HIS A 29 41.79 -6.43 -4.21
N HIS A 30 42.50 -5.81 -5.15
CA HIS A 30 41.95 -5.06 -6.26
C HIS A 30 40.99 -5.95 -7.04
N ALA A 31 39.70 -5.80 -6.83
CA ALA A 31 38.68 -6.35 -7.72
C ALA A 31 38.24 -5.24 -8.67
N HIS A 32 38.56 -5.50 -9.92
CA HIS A 32 38.19 -4.72 -11.08
C HIS A 32 36.72 -4.25 -10.99
N HIS A 33 36.52 -2.94 -11.15
CA HIS A 33 35.23 -2.37 -11.47
C HIS A 33 34.71 -2.99 -12.76
N ALA A 34 33.98 -4.07 -12.64
CA ALA A 34 33.01 -4.44 -13.65
C ALA A 34 32.00 -3.31 -13.73
N LYS A 35 32.09 -2.48 -14.76
CA LYS A 35 31.04 -1.59 -15.18
C LYS A 35 29.79 -2.47 -15.29
N SER A 36 28.90 -2.36 -14.32
CA SER A 36 27.54 -2.88 -14.45
C SER A 36 26.99 -2.28 -15.74
N ALA A 37 26.84 -3.14 -16.74
CA ALA A 37 26.14 -2.78 -17.96
C ALA A 37 24.79 -2.19 -17.48
N LYS A 38 24.56 -0.93 -17.83
CA LYS A 38 23.22 -0.33 -17.76
C LYS A 38 22.29 -1.33 -18.42
N GLY A 39 21.47 -1.99 -17.60
CA GLY A 39 20.42 -2.86 -18.09
C GLY A 39 19.67 -2.09 -19.15
N GLN A 40 19.56 -2.69 -20.33
CA GLN A 40 18.68 -2.21 -21.38
C GLN A 40 17.36 -1.93 -20.71
N GLY A 41 16.97 -0.67 -20.65
CA GLY A 41 15.70 -0.26 -20.09
C GLY A 41 14.61 -1.08 -20.76
N ALA A 42 13.93 -1.90 -19.99
CA ALA A 42 12.68 -2.49 -20.46
C ALA A 42 11.85 -1.36 -21.05
N ALA A 43 11.34 -1.54 -22.27
CA ALA A 43 10.44 -0.57 -22.88
C ALA A 43 9.38 -0.22 -21.82
N PRO A 44 9.01 1.05 -21.65
CA PRO A 44 8.04 1.44 -20.65
C PRO A 44 6.81 0.56 -20.86
N THR A 45 6.53 -0.31 -19.90
CA THR A 45 5.34 -1.15 -19.94
C THR A 45 4.17 -0.18 -19.95
N GLU A 46 3.41 -0.17 -21.05
CA GLU A 46 2.27 0.73 -21.21
C GLU A 46 1.34 0.52 -20.01
N VAL A 47 1.21 1.55 -19.20
CA VAL A 47 0.40 1.48 -17.99
C VAL A 47 -1.07 1.50 -18.41
N PRO A 48 -1.88 0.50 -18.03
CA PRO A 48 -3.27 0.43 -18.46
C PRO A 48 -4.07 1.66 -18.01
N ALA A 49 -4.98 2.13 -18.86
CA ALA A 49 -5.91 3.17 -18.47
C ALA A 49 -6.74 2.72 -17.26
N LEU A 50 -7.05 3.65 -16.36
CA LEU A 50 -7.81 3.37 -15.14
C LEU A 50 -8.97 4.36 -15.02
N ARG A 51 -10.16 3.86 -14.70
CA ARG A 51 -11.35 4.69 -14.47
C ARG A 51 -12.16 4.16 -13.30
N ILE A 52 -12.45 5.00 -12.31
CA ILE A 52 -13.38 4.68 -11.23
C ILE A 52 -14.80 4.82 -11.76
N LEU A 53 -15.63 3.81 -11.54
CA LEU A 53 -17.05 3.80 -11.90
C LEU A 53 -17.93 3.98 -10.67
N MET A 54 -17.53 3.38 -9.54
CA MET A 54 -18.19 3.54 -8.23
C MET A 54 -17.11 3.51 -7.14
N PRO A 55 -17.28 4.31 -6.07
CA PRO A 55 -18.34 5.27 -5.86
C PRO A 55 -18.28 6.46 -6.83
N THR A 56 -19.37 7.18 -6.99
CA THR A 56 -19.41 8.45 -7.72
C THR A 56 -18.99 9.60 -6.79
N GLU A 57 -18.65 10.73 -7.39
CA GLU A 57 -18.28 11.93 -6.65
C GLU A 57 -19.38 12.34 -5.64
N GLY A 58 -18.99 12.60 -4.39
CA GLY A 58 -19.88 12.97 -3.30
C GLY A 58 -20.75 11.84 -2.76
N ALA A 59 -20.56 10.60 -3.19
CA ALA A 59 -21.36 9.47 -2.72
C ALA A 59 -21.21 9.27 -1.20
N LYS A 60 -22.32 8.93 -0.54
CA LYS A 60 -22.32 8.45 0.84
C LYS A 60 -21.97 6.97 0.83
N VAL A 61 -21.00 6.58 1.63
CA VAL A 61 -20.49 5.20 1.71
C VAL A 61 -20.38 4.75 3.15
N GLY A 62 -20.56 3.46 3.39
CA GLY A 62 -20.31 2.88 4.71
C GLY A 62 -18.84 2.59 4.95
N THR A 63 -18.56 1.96 6.08
CA THR A 63 -17.20 1.49 6.42
C THR A 63 -16.73 0.33 5.53
N GLN A 64 -17.64 -0.41 4.91
CA GLN A 64 -17.32 -1.37 3.85
C GLN A 64 -17.64 -0.74 2.50
N LEU A 65 -16.65 -0.67 1.64
CA LEU A 65 -16.74 -0.03 0.33
C LEU A 65 -16.70 -1.06 -0.81
N ALA A 66 -17.63 -0.90 -1.76
CA ALA A 66 -17.57 -1.56 -3.06
C ALA A 66 -16.98 -0.59 -4.09
N LEU A 67 -15.74 -0.81 -4.47
CA LEU A 67 -15.08 -0.07 -5.54
C LEU A 67 -15.29 -0.81 -6.86
N VAL A 68 -15.93 -0.14 -7.83
CA VAL A 68 -16.02 -0.63 -9.20
C VAL A 68 -15.14 0.24 -10.08
N PHE A 69 -14.25 -0.38 -10.82
CA PHE A 69 -13.35 0.31 -11.73
C PHE A 69 -13.21 -0.45 -13.05
N GLU A 70 -12.73 0.26 -14.04
CA GLU A 70 -12.48 -0.26 -15.38
C GLU A 70 -11.01 -0.06 -15.75
N THR A 71 -10.40 -1.12 -16.24
CA THR A 71 -9.03 -1.13 -16.75
C THR A 71 -8.87 -2.24 -17.77
N PRO A 72 -8.31 -1.96 -18.96
CA PRO A 72 -8.04 -2.99 -19.96
C PRO A 72 -6.92 -3.92 -19.50
N GLY A 73 -7.02 -5.17 -19.93
CA GLY A 73 -5.98 -6.16 -19.72
C GLY A 73 -6.29 -7.23 -18.67
N ASP A 74 -5.32 -8.09 -18.44
CA ASP A 74 -5.43 -9.17 -17.44
C ASP A 74 -4.94 -8.68 -16.07
N LEU A 75 -5.87 -8.38 -15.20
CA LEU A 75 -5.57 -7.95 -13.82
C LEU A 75 -4.71 -8.95 -13.03
N ARG A 76 -4.66 -10.22 -13.41
CA ARG A 76 -3.80 -11.20 -12.76
C ARG A 76 -2.32 -10.82 -12.80
N ARG A 77 -1.92 -10.04 -13.83
CA ARG A 77 -0.58 -9.52 -14.00
C ARG A 77 -0.35 -8.18 -13.31
N LEU A 78 -1.43 -7.58 -12.82
CA LEU A 78 -1.47 -6.22 -12.29
C LEU A 78 -1.84 -6.18 -10.79
N THR A 79 -1.72 -7.33 -10.12
CA THR A 79 -1.92 -7.48 -8.67
C THR A 79 -0.65 -8.03 -8.03
N MET A 80 -0.57 -7.92 -6.72
CA MET A 80 0.54 -8.50 -5.93
C MET A 80 0.67 -10.02 -6.03
N SER A 81 -0.30 -10.71 -6.61
CA SER A 81 -0.24 -12.15 -6.85
C SER A 81 0.59 -12.54 -8.07
N ALA A 82 1.06 -11.58 -8.85
CA ALA A 82 1.89 -11.87 -10.02
C ALA A 82 3.29 -12.35 -9.60
N PRO A 83 3.85 -13.38 -10.26
CA PRO A 83 5.17 -13.90 -9.89
C PRO A 83 6.32 -12.91 -10.18
N THR A 84 6.10 -11.94 -11.06
CA THR A 84 7.00 -10.82 -11.30
C THR A 84 6.19 -9.55 -11.08
N VAL A 85 6.44 -8.90 -9.95
CA VAL A 85 5.77 -7.65 -9.62
C VAL A 85 6.32 -6.56 -10.54
N GLY A 86 5.55 -6.26 -11.57
CA GLY A 86 5.74 -5.05 -12.37
C GLY A 86 4.83 -3.95 -11.84
N THR A 87 4.10 -3.32 -12.76
CA THR A 87 3.05 -2.36 -12.39
C THR A 87 1.89 -3.08 -11.71
N HIS A 88 1.43 -2.57 -10.56
CA HIS A 88 0.31 -3.15 -9.81
C HIS A 88 -0.61 -2.08 -9.22
N LEU A 89 -1.84 -2.50 -8.88
CA LEU A 89 -2.91 -1.60 -8.45
C LEU A 89 -2.76 -1.26 -6.96
N HIS A 90 -2.90 0.03 -6.66
CA HIS A 90 -3.04 0.56 -5.31
C HIS A 90 -4.36 1.30 -5.14
N ILE A 91 -4.89 1.24 -3.91
CA ILE A 91 -6.06 2.00 -3.49
C ILE A 91 -5.68 2.69 -2.18
N GLU A 92 -5.86 4.00 -2.09
CA GLU A 92 -5.47 4.79 -0.92
C GLU A 92 -6.67 5.57 -0.36
N ALA A 93 -6.81 5.54 0.96
CA ALA A 93 -7.69 6.41 1.72
C ALA A 93 -7.01 6.83 3.02
N GLU A 94 -7.07 8.10 3.39
CA GLU A 94 -6.41 8.69 4.56
C GLU A 94 -4.92 8.32 4.71
N GLY A 95 -4.20 8.20 3.60
CA GLY A 95 -2.78 7.82 3.58
C GLY A 95 -2.52 6.34 3.84
N ILE A 96 -3.55 5.52 3.96
CA ILE A 96 -3.42 4.07 4.06
C ILE A 96 -3.59 3.47 2.67
N SER A 97 -2.59 2.76 2.22
CA SER A 97 -2.57 2.10 0.92
C SER A 97 -2.94 0.62 1.04
N LEU A 98 -3.86 0.19 0.20
CA LEU A 98 -4.30 -1.18 0.05
C LEU A 98 -3.85 -1.71 -1.32
N MET A 99 -3.40 -2.95 -1.37
CA MET A 99 -3.00 -3.64 -2.58
C MET A 99 -3.86 -4.89 -2.74
N PRO A 100 -4.85 -4.87 -3.63
CA PRO A 100 -5.69 -6.05 -3.83
C PRO A 100 -4.88 -7.19 -4.44
N ILE A 101 -5.15 -8.40 -3.98
CA ILE A 101 -4.68 -9.62 -4.61
C ILE A 101 -5.72 -10.14 -5.60
N ASN A 102 -5.29 -11.01 -6.53
CA ASN A 102 -6.15 -11.47 -7.62
C ASN A 102 -7.50 -12.05 -7.14
N ASP A 103 -7.48 -12.82 -6.06
CA ASP A 103 -8.69 -13.52 -5.55
C ASP A 103 -9.68 -12.57 -4.87
N GLN A 104 -9.27 -11.34 -4.57
CA GLN A 104 -10.14 -10.29 -4.02
C GLN A 104 -10.85 -9.48 -5.11
N LEU A 105 -10.45 -9.66 -6.37
CA LEU A 105 -10.99 -8.92 -7.50
C LEU A 105 -12.03 -9.76 -8.24
N ILE A 106 -13.27 -9.27 -8.26
CA ILE A 106 -14.38 -9.92 -8.96
C ILE A 106 -14.54 -9.28 -10.34
N ARG A 107 -14.40 -10.05 -11.40
CA ARG A 107 -14.62 -9.57 -12.76
C ARG A 107 -16.12 -9.50 -13.05
N LEU A 108 -16.61 -8.30 -13.37
CA LEU A 108 -18.02 -8.05 -13.67
C LEU A 108 -18.37 -8.23 -15.17
N GLY A 109 -17.35 -8.47 -16.00
CA GLY A 109 -17.45 -8.58 -17.45
C GLY A 109 -16.77 -7.42 -18.18
N GLY A 110 -16.27 -7.69 -19.39
CA GLY A 110 -15.38 -6.78 -20.11
C GLY A 110 -14.14 -6.46 -19.25
N ASP A 111 -13.81 -5.20 -19.17
CA ASP A 111 -12.66 -4.68 -18.40
C ASP A 111 -13.06 -4.12 -17.03
N ARG A 112 -14.22 -4.53 -16.50
CA ARG A 112 -14.76 -4.04 -15.23
C ARG A 112 -14.49 -5.01 -14.11
N TYR A 113 -14.11 -4.45 -12.97
CA TYR A 113 -13.74 -5.20 -11.76
C TYR A 113 -14.41 -4.57 -10.53
N LEU A 114 -14.78 -5.43 -9.59
CA LEU A 114 -15.28 -5.05 -8.26
C LEU A 114 -14.25 -5.49 -7.22
N PHE A 115 -13.95 -4.59 -6.31
CA PHE A 115 -13.20 -4.87 -5.09
C PHE A 115 -14.00 -4.39 -3.89
N VAL A 116 -14.25 -5.29 -2.95
CA VAL A 116 -14.96 -4.98 -1.70
C VAL A 116 -13.95 -5.05 -0.56
N PHE A 117 -13.87 -4.00 0.24
CA PHE A 117 -12.90 -3.89 1.32
C PHE A 117 -13.42 -3.00 2.46
N ASP A 118 -12.85 -3.17 3.64
CA ASP A 118 -13.09 -2.26 4.75
C ASP A 118 -12.30 -0.98 4.51
N LEU A 119 -13.03 0.14 4.42
CA LEU A 119 -12.44 1.44 4.12
C LEU A 119 -11.70 1.95 5.37
N PRO A 120 -10.38 2.15 5.31
CA PRO A 120 -9.59 2.63 6.44
C PRO A 120 -9.74 4.16 6.60
N ALA A 121 -10.97 4.62 6.82
CA ALA A 121 -11.28 6.03 6.85
C ALA A 121 -12.26 6.35 8.00
N LYS A 122 -12.09 7.54 8.56
CA LYS A 122 -13.01 8.07 9.59
C LYS A 122 -14.29 8.57 8.97
N PRO A 123 -15.41 8.61 9.73
CA PRO A 123 -16.63 9.26 9.26
C PRO A 123 -16.39 10.72 8.86
N GLY A 124 -16.99 11.13 7.76
CA GLY A 124 -16.87 12.47 7.19
C GLY A 124 -16.35 12.48 5.76
N PRO A 125 -15.97 13.65 5.25
CA PRO A 125 -15.39 13.78 3.90
C PRO A 125 -14.04 13.06 3.78
N ASN A 126 -13.90 12.25 2.74
CA ASN A 126 -12.69 11.49 2.44
C ASN A 126 -12.41 11.51 0.95
N THR A 127 -11.15 11.33 0.58
CA THR A 127 -10.73 11.14 -0.82
C THR A 127 -10.19 9.73 -1.00
N LEU A 128 -10.83 8.98 -1.87
CA LEU A 128 -10.34 7.69 -2.34
C LEU A 128 -9.48 7.90 -3.58
N LYS A 129 -8.28 7.36 -3.59
CA LYS A 129 -7.39 7.35 -4.75
C LYS A 129 -7.19 5.93 -5.25
N VAL A 130 -7.14 5.76 -6.55
CA VAL A 130 -6.82 4.49 -7.21
C VAL A 130 -5.75 4.78 -8.25
N PHE A 131 -4.64 4.04 -8.22
CA PHE A 131 -3.50 4.31 -9.08
C PHE A 131 -2.65 3.07 -9.32
N TRP A 132 -1.78 3.14 -10.30
CA TRP A 132 -0.73 2.14 -10.52
C TRP A 132 0.55 2.54 -9.78
N ALA A 133 1.20 1.56 -9.19
CA ALA A 133 2.56 1.68 -8.68
C ALA A 133 3.49 0.77 -9.49
N ASP A 134 4.76 1.09 -9.51
CA ASP A 134 5.80 0.26 -10.13
C ASP A 134 6.25 -0.89 -9.21
N GLY A 135 7.23 -1.66 -9.65
CA GLY A 135 7.77 -2.79 -8.89
C GLY A 135 8.43 -2.42 -7.55
N ASP A 136 8.80 -1.17 -7.38
CA ASP A 136 9.38 -0.61 -6.15
C ASP A 136 8.34 0.10 -5.28
N HIS A 137 7.05 -0.09 -5.58
CA HIS A 137 5.90 0.56 -4.93
C HIS A 137 5.88 2.09 -5.07
N GLN A 138 6.57 2.64 -6.08
CA GLN A 138 6.50 4.06 -6.34
C GLN A 138 5.25 4.38 -7.15
N THR A 139 4.51 5.38 -6.71
CA THR A 139 3.29 5.85 -7.39
C THR A 139 3.60 6.35 -8.80
N ILE A 140 2.88 5.85 -9.79
CA ILE A 140 2.91 6.38 -11.14
C ILE A 140 1.90 7.53 -11.20
N GLU A 141 2.35 8.74 -10.90
CA GLU A 141 1.52 9.94 -10.68
C GLU A 141 0.48 10.20 -11.78
N SER A 142 0.84 9.97 -13.04
CA SER A 142 -0.07 10.18 -14.18
C SER A 142 -1.29 9.28 -14.18
N THR A 143 -1.29 8.23 -13.37
CA THR A 143 -2.36 7.22 -13.30
C THR A 143 -3.37 7.48 -12.20
N ILE A 144 -3.10 8.40 -11.29
CA ILE A 144 -3.97 8.67 -10.15
C ILE A 144 -5.37 9.07 -10.62
N LYS A 145 -6.35 8.34 -10.13
CA LYS A 145 -7.78 8.67 -10.21
C LYS A 145 -8.30 8.86 -8.81
N SER A 146 -9.01 9.96 -8.58
CA SER A 146 -9.55 10.29 -7.27
C SER A 146 -11.05 10.46 -7.34
N VAL A 147 -11.74 10.14 -6.25
CA VAL A 147 -13.15 10.43 -6.02
C VAL A 147 -13.34 10.83 -4.56
N ASN A 148 -14.08 11.91 -4.33
CA ASN A 148 -14.44 12.33 -3.00
C ASN A 148 -15.72 11.59 -2.56
N VAL A 149 -15.73 11.12 -1.32
CA VAL A 149 -16.85 10.39 -0.72
C VAL A 149 -17.14 10.93 0.67
N ILE A 150 -18.33 10.66 1.18
CA ILE A 150 -18.72 10.95 2.56
C ILE A 150 -18.85 9.60 3.28
N VAL A 151 -17.95 9.30 4.19
CA VAL A 151 -18.02 8.08 4.99
C VAL A 151 -19.04 8.28 6.09
N GLU A 152 -20.07 7.43 6.14
CA GLU A 152 -21.07 7.43 7.18
C GLU A 152 -20.58 6.63 8.39
N ALA A 153 -20.90 7.09 9.59
CA ALA A 153 -20.61 6.33 10.80
C ALA A 153 -21.36 4.99 10.75
N ALA A 154 -20.72 3.92 11.23
CA ALA A 154 -21.43 2.67 11.41
C ALA A 154 -22.63 2.89 12.32
N ALA A 155 -23.79 2.38 11.91
CA ALA A 155 -24.97 2.39 12.77
C ALA A 155 -24.63 1.65 14.07
N GLN A 156 -24.76 2.33 15.20
CA GLN A 156 -24.61 1.64 16.49
C GLN A 156 -25.82 0.72 16.68
N PRO A 157 -25.59 -0.54 17.10
CA PRO A 157 -26.65 -1.49 17.36
C PRO A 157 -27.51 -1.08 18.56
#